data_72cb588390d9546b7257d80a23e25061
#
_entry.id   72cb588390d9546b7257d80a23e25061
#
_cell.length_a   1.000
_cell.length_b   1.000
_cell.length_c   1.000
_cell.angle_alpha   90.00
_cell.angle_beta   90.00
_cell.angle_gamma   90.00
#
_symmetry.space_group_name_H-M   'P 1'
#
loop_
_entity.id
_entity.type
_entity.pdbx_description
1 polymer ?
#
loop_
_entity_poly.entity_id
_entity_poly.type
_entity_poly.pdbx_seq_one_letter_code
_entity_poly.pdbx_strand_id
1 'polypeptide(L)'
;AQTQMAGWVQGNPNLARGEAKVILNEVNSANPSRLKGYVEVAGKKADVVIANPSGIQCDGCGVINAGRTTLTTGKAEVENGELKGYRVKGGKVTVGQKGMDNSQSDYTDIIAEKAEIKGGVWSKKGIKVTTGKNNVDRTNDSVVYVGDKNTDNTDRTSDTQGENQSYSVDVSQLGGMYSEKIHLVDNGQGLGVRNAGHIGASAGDVKIDSQGRIVNSGTISATHQADLNAEKVIENKGKIETKQGNAALRSQTRVEQHGSIVSRQGGVLLQTKDKVTQT
;
A
#
# COMPACT_ATOMS: atom_id res chain seq x y z
N ALA A 1 -21.55 -19.99 13.29
CA ALA A 1 -21.02 -18.61 13.43
C ALA A 1 -22.01 -17.62 12.84
N GLN A 2 -22.15 -16.46 13.47
CA GLN A 2 -22.97 -15.37 12.95
C GLN A 2 -22.13 -14.49 12.03
N THR A 3 -22.70 -14.13 10.86
CA THR A 3 -22.07 -13.29 9.86
C THR A 3 -22.94 -12.07 9.56
N GLN A 4 -22.33 -11.01 9.03
CA GLN A 4 -23.05 -9.80 8.61
C GLN A 4 -23.82 -10.00 7.31
N MET A 5 -23.30 -10.82 6.40
CA MET A 5 -23.88 -11.02 5.07
C MET A 5 -24.88 -12.16 5.01
N ALA A 6 -24.63 -13.24 5.72
CA ALA A 6 -25.42 -14.47 5.63
C ALA A 6 -26.13 -14.89 6.92
N GLY A 7 -26.05 -14.05 7.99
CA GLY A 7 -26.59 -14.37 9.29
C GLY A 7 -25.88 -15.56 9.94
N TRP A 8 -26.62 -16.54 10.47
CA TRP A 8 -26.03 -17.73 11.07
C TRP A 8 -25.56 -18.72 10.02
N VAL A 9 -24.29 -19.06 10.06
CA VAL A 9 -23.66 -20.08 9.21
C VAL A 9 -23.28 -21.27 10.08
N GLN A 10 -23.64 -22.48 9.64
CA GLN A 10 -23.29 -23.70 10.33
C GLN A 10 -21.76 -23.90 10.30
N GLY A 11 -21.19 -24.26 11.45
CA GLY A 11 -19.79 -24.61 11.54
C GLY A 11 -19.43 -25.81 10.68
N ASN A 12 -18.22 -25.84 10.12
CA ASN A 12 -17.74 -26.99 9.38
C ASN A 12 -17.32 -28.11 10.36
N PRO A 13 -18.01 -29.26 10.40
CA PRO A 13 -17.70 -30.34 11.34
C PRO A 13 -16.34 -31.00 11.06
N ASN A 14 -15.73 -30.75 9.90
CA ASN A 14 -14.42 -31.30 9.53
C ASN A 14 -13.22 -30.47 10.03
N LEU A 15 -13.46 -29.35 10.71
CA LEU A 15 -12.41 -28.55 11.34
C LEU A 15 -11.98 -29.17 12.69
N ALA A 16 -11.29 -30.30 12.62
CA ALA A 16 -10.87 -31.08 13.80
C ALA A 16 -9.84 -30.34 14.67
N ARG A 17 -9.21 -29.28 14.19
CA ARG A 17 -8.14 -28.52 14.86
C ARG A 17 -8.45 -27.03 15.09
N GLY A 18 -9.74 -26.63 14.99
CA GLY A 18 -10.17 -25.26 15.11
C GLY A 18 -10.30 -24.54 13.76
N GLU A 19 -10.56 -23.23 13.84
CA GLU A 19 -10.76 -22.41 12.65
C GLU A 19 -9.44 -22.05 11.97
N ALA A 20 -9.47 -21.84 10.64
CA ALA A 20 -8.29 -21.48 9.87
C ALA A 20 -7.74 -20.13 10.32
N LYS A 21 -6.41 -20.00 10.47
CA LYS A 21 -5.73 -18.74 10.75
C LYS A 21 -5.49 -17.91 9.48
N VAL A 22 -5.27 -18.60 8.36
CA VAL A 22 -5.03 -17.99 7.04
C VAL A 22 -5.89 -18.68 6.00
N ILE A 23 -6.57 -17.90 5.21
CA ILE A 23 -7.34 -18.35 4.05
C ILE A 23 -6.61 -17.86 2.82
N LEU A 24 -5.96 -18.76 2.10
CA LEU A 24 -5.18 -18.45 0.90
C LEU A 24 -6.00 -18.80 -0.34
N ASN A 25 -6.33 -17.78 -1.13
CA ASN A 25 -6.89 -17.92 -2.47
C ASN A 25 -5.80 -17.57 -3.49
N GLU A 26 -5.16 -18.60 -4.04
CA GLU A 26 -4.10 -18.46 -5.02
C GLU A 26 -4.64 -18.78 -6.41
N VAL A 27 -4.53 -17.83 -7.33
CA VAL A 27 -5.00 -17.92 -8.70
C VAL A 27 -3.80 -17.89 -9.65
N ASN A 28 -3.67 -18.94 -10.46
CA ASN A 28 -2.66 -19.02 -11.52
C ASN A 28 -3.35 -18.88 -12.88
N SER A 29 -3.85 -17.69 -13.16
CA SER A 29 -4.52 -17.37 -14.42
C SER A 29 -3.64 -16.47 -15.28
N ALA A 30 -3.79 -16.52 -16.60
CA ALA A 30 -3.21 -15.54 -17.50
C ALA A 30 -3.91 -14.17 -17.42
N ASN A 31 -5.07 -14.10 -16.77
CA ASN A 31 -5.87 -12.90 -16.63
C ASN A 31 -5.88 -12.41 -15.18
N PRO A 32 -5.96 -11.09 -14.94
CA PRO A 32 -6.15 -10.54 -13.61
C PRO A 32 -7.42 -11.04 -12.93
N SER A 33 -7.38 -11.15 -11.61
CA SER A 33 -8.59 -11.38 -10.79
C SER A 33 -9.37 -10.09 -10.68
N ARG A 34 -10.68 -10.19 -10.86
CA ARG A 34 -11.60 -9.06 -10.68
C ARG A 34 -12.45 -9.28 -9.45
N LEU A 35 -12.26 -8.42 -8.46
CA LEU A 35 -12.95 -8.48 -7.19
C LEU A 35 -14.06 -7.43 -7.16
N LYS A 36 -15.28 -7.88 -7.02
CA LYS A 36 -16.46 -7.04 -6.84
C LYS A 36 -17.30 -7.63 -5.71
N GLY A 37 -17.80 -6.77 -4.82
CA GLY A 37 -18.55 -7.20 -3.65
C GLY A 37 -17.65 -7.64 -2.50
N TYR A 38 -18.29 -8.23 -1.48
CA TYR A 38 -17.64 -8.52 -0.21
C TYR A 38 -17.37 -10.00 -0.01
N VAL A 39 -16.28 -10.27 0.69
CA VAL A 39 -15.94 -11.58 1.24
C VAL A 39 -15.97 -11.46 2.77
N GLU A 40 -16.61 -12.36 3.45
CA GLU A 40 -16.69 -12.35 4.91
C GLU A 40 -16.11 -13.63 5.49
N VAL A 41 -15.25 -13.46 6.51
CA VAL A 41 -14.73 -14.58 7.29
C VAL A 41 -15.78 -14.95 8.34
N ALA A 42 -16.29 -16.18 8.27
CA ALA A 42 -17.24 -16.69 9.24
C ALA A 42 -16.53 -17.17 10.52
N GLY A 43 -17.01 -16.75 11.68
CA GLY A 43 -16.44 -17.16 12.95
C GLY A 43 -15.31 -16.26 13.46
N LYS A 44 -14.24 -16.86 13.94
CA LYS A 44 -13.08 -16.10 14.40
C LYS A 44 -12.35 -15.44 13.25
N LYS A 45 -11.73 -14.29 13.54
CA LYS A 45 -10.88 -13.62 12.56
C LYS A 45 -9.82 -14.56 11.98
N ALA A 46 -9.66 -14.46 10.66
CA ALA A 46 -8.56 -15.11 9.96
C ALA A 46 -7.93 -14.11 8.99
N ASP A 47 -6.68 -14.35 8.62
CA ASP A 47 -6.04 -13.57 7.57
C ASP A 47 -6.53 -14.09 6.21
N VAL A 48 -6.83 -13.17 5.31
CA VAL A 48 -7.28 -13.48 3.96
C VAL A 48 -6.22 -13.01 2.97
N VAL A 49 -5.77 -13.93 2.14
CA VAL A 49 -4.79 -13.64 1.09
C VAL A 49 -5.41 -13.96 -0.27
N ILE A 50 -5.41 -12.98 -1.16
CA ILE A 50 -5.79 -13.14 -2.55
C ILE A 50 -4.56 -12.85 -3.39
N ALA A 51 -4.07 -13.89 -4.08
CA ALA A 51 -2.84 -13.85 -4.84
C ALA A 51 -3.10 -14.20 -6.31
N ASN A 52 -2.67 -13.33 -7.23
CA ASN A 52 -2.69 -13.59 -8.65
C ASN A 52 -1.52 -12.84 -9.33
N PRO A 53 -0.49 -13.56 -9.84
CA PRO A 53 0.64 -12.93 -10.52
C PRO A 53 0.27 -12.08 -11.73
N SER A 54 -0.85 -12.38 -12.37
CA SER A 54 -1.35 -11.61 -13.53
C SER A 54 -2.02 -10.29 -13.16
N GLY A 55 -2.23 -10.04 -11.88
CA GLY A 55 -2.82 -8.80 -11.38
C GLY A 55 -4.13 -9.01 -10.62
N ILE A 56 -4.53 -7.97 -9.92
CA ILE A 56 -5.80 -7.92 -9.16
C ILE A 56 -6.45 -6.56 -9.41
N GLN A 57 -7.72 -6.59 -9.73
CA GLN A 57 -8.56 -5.40 -9.86
C GLN A 57 -9.67 -5.49 -8.82
N CYS A 58 -9.68 -4.53 -7.89
CA CYS A 58 -10.74 -4.38 -6.89
C CYS A 58 -11.57 -3.14 -7.24
N ASP A 59 -12.85 -3.32 -7.53
CA ASP A 59 -13.73 -2.19 -7.82
C ASP A 59 -15.05 -2.39 -7.09
N GLY A 60 -15.18 -1.78 -5.93
CA GLY A 60 -16.26 -2.03 -5.00
C GLY A 60 -16.12 -3.38 -4.30
N CYS A 61 -14.92 -3.74 -3.91
CA CYS A 61 -14.65 -4.95 -3.14
C CYS A 61 -14.42 -4.63 -1.66
N GLY A 62 -14.47 -5.65 -0.82
CA GLY A 62 -14.18 -5.52 0.59
C GLY A 62 -14.06 -6.88 1.26
N VAL A 63 -13.40 -6.90 2.42
CA VAL A 63 -13.26 -8.08 3.26
C VAL A 63 -13.71 -7.76 4.66
N ILE A 64 -14.58 -8.61 5.20
CA ILE A 64 -15.18 -8.45 6.52
C ILE A 64 -14.62 -9.50 7.47
N ASN A 65 -14.26 -9.07 8.67
CA ASN A 65 -13.76 -9.93 9.75
C ASN A 65 -12.43 -10.61 9.46
N ALA A 66 -11.53 -9.96 8.71
CA ALA A 66 -10.15 -10.41 8.58
C ALA A 66 -9.24 -9.69 9.59
N GLY A 67 -8.27 -10.40 10.13
CA GLY A 67 -7.18 -9.80 10.88
C GLY A 67 -6.25 -9.03 9.95
N ARG A 68 -5.92 -9.64 8.83
CA ARG A 68 -5.13 -9.04 7.76
C ARG A 68 -5.68 -9.49 6.41
N THR A 69 -5.91 -8.53 5.52
CA THR A 69 -6.26 -8.79 4.13
C THR A 69 -5.08 -8.44 3.26
N THR A 70 -4.61 -9.40 2.46
CA THR A 70 -3.50 -9.16 1.54
C THR A 70 -3.95 -9.39 0.10
N LEU A 71 -3.78 -8.36 -0.74
CA LEU A 71 -3.89 -8.46 -2.19
C LEU A 71 -2.47 -8.44 -2.76
N THR A 72 -2.09 -9.50 -3.47
CA THR A 72 -0.72 -9.62 -3.97
C THR A 72 -0.63 -10.19 -5.37
N THR A 73 0.29 -9.66 -6.16
CA THR A 73 0.75 -10.27 -7.41
C THR A 73 1.94 -11.19 -7.19
N GLY A 74 2.37 -11.33 -5.95
CA GLY A 74 3.41 -12.28 -5.58
C GLY A 74 2.90 -13.72 -5.57
N LYS A 75 3.83 -14.63 -5.81
CA LYS A 75 3.59 -16.04 -5.58
C LYS A 75 3.72 -16.32 -4.09
N ALA A 76 2.71 -16.94 -3.50
CA ALA A 76 2.76 -17.34 -2.10
C ALA A 76 3.84 -18.43 -1.90
N GLU A 77 4.68 -18.22 -0.90
CA GLU A 77 5.68 -19.18 -0.47
C GLU A 77 5.18 -19.90 0.78
N VAL A 78 4.87 -21.18 0.62
CA VAL A 78 4.37 -22.04 1.68
C VAL A 78 5.42 -23.09 2.01
N GLU A 79 5.75 -23.23 3.28
CA GLU A 79 6.74 -24.16 3.79
C GLU A 79 6.17 -24.88 4.99
N ASN A 80 6.16 -26.23 4.95
CA ASN A 80 5.59 -27.08 6.01
C ASN A 80 4.13 -26.70 6.36
N GLY A 81 3.33 -26.36 5.35
CA GLY A 81 1.93 -25.97 5.55
C GLY A 81 1.73 -24.56 6.10
N GLU A 82 2.80 -23.78 6.25
CA GLU A 82 2.74 -22.39 6.72
C GLU A 82 3.08 -21.41 5.60
N LEU A 83 2.29 -20.36 5.48
CA LEU A 83 2.58 -19.25 4.60
C LEU A 83 3.73 -18.43 5.19
N LYS A 84 4.82 -18.31 4.44
CA LYS A 84 6.03 -17.58 4.87
C LYS A 84 6.11 -16.18 4.28
N GLY A 85 5.64 -16.00 3.06
CA GLY A 85 5.72 -14.74 2.38
C GLY A 85 5.33 -14.84 0.92
N TYR A 86 5.77 -13.85 0.16
CA TYR A 86 5.40 -13.66 -1.24
C TYR A 86 6.63 -13.28 -2.06
N ARG A 87 6.71 -13.82 -3.27
CA ARG A 87 7.70 -13.44 -4.26
C ARG A 87 7.04 -12.70 -5.41
N VAL A 88 7.30 -11.43 -5.54
CA VAL A 88 6.76 -10.56 -6.58
C VAL A 88 7.73 -10.49 -7.75
N LYS A 89 7.29 -10.92 -8.93
CA LYS A 89 8.05 -10.82 -10.18
C LYS A 89 7.48 -9.78 -11.14
N GLY A 90 6.28 -9.32 -10.90
CA GLY A 90 5.58 -8.35 -11.73
C GLY A 90 4.14 -8.19 -11.27
N GLY A 91 3.35 -7.57 -12.12
CA GLY A 91 1.91 -7.42 -11.91
C GLY A 91 1.50 -6.16 -11.14
N LYS A 92 0.25 -5.84 -11.29
CA LYS A 92 -0.34 -4.62 -10.74
C LYS A 92 -1.61 -4.94 -9.96
N VAL A 93 -1.77 -4.28 -8.81
CA VAL A 93 -3.03 -4.20 -8.09
C VAL A 93 -3.66 -2.84 -8.38
N THR A 94 -4.89 -2.85 -8.85
CA THR A 94 -5.67 -1.65 -9.13
C THR A 94 -6.90 -1.62 -8.24
N VAL A 95 -7.08 -0.53 -7.52
CA VAL A 95 -8.34 -0.21 -6.85
C VAL A 95 -9.09 0.78 -7.72
N GLY A 96 -10.25 0.37 -8.24
CA GLY A 96 -11.08 1.19 -9.10
C GLY A 96 -11.85 2.27 -8.32
N GLN A 97 -12.63 3.06 -9.03
CA GLN A 97 -13.31 4.23 -8.45
C GLN A 97 -14.32 3.88 -7.35
N LYS A 98 -14.89 2.68 -7.36
CA LYS A 98 -15.79 2.21 -6.29
C LYS A 98 -15.05 1.80 -5.01
N GLY A 99 -13.72 1.72 -5.07
CA GLY A 99 -12.88 1.53 -3.91
C GLY A 99 -12.81 0.12 -3.36
N MET A 100 -12.11 0.01 -2.23
CA MET A 100 -12.01 -1.19 -1.42
C MET A 100 -12.38 -0.84 0.02
N ASP A 101 -13.44 -1.44 0.52
CA ASP A 101 -13.92 -1.25 1.89
C ASP A 101 -13.51 -2.44 2.78
N ASN A 102 -12.40 -2.27 3.48
CA ASN A 102 -11.94 -3.20 4.51
C ASN A 102 -12.09 -2.57 5.91
N SER A 103 -13.05 -1.67 6.10
CA SER A 103 -13.31 -1.02 7.38
C SER A 103 -13.72 -1.99 8.48
N GLN A 104 -14.19 -3.18 8.13
CA GLN A 104 -14.52 -4.29 9.03
C GLN A 104 -13.38 -5.31 9.19
N SER A 105 -12.18 -4.96 8.75
CA SER A 105 -10.96 -5.75 8.88
C SER A 105 -9.84 -4.90 9.49
N ASP A 106 -8.87 -5.54 10.18
CA ASP A 106 -7.87 -4.78 10.93
C ASP A 106 -6.81 -4.18 10.03
N TYR A 107 -6.08 -5.02 9.28
CA TYR A 107 -4.97 -4.58 8.43
C TYR A 107 -5.22 -4.92 6.97
N THR A 108 -4.80 -4.04 6.08
CA THR A 108 -4.81 -4.26 4.63
C THR A 108 -3.42 -4.08 4.07
N ASP A 109 -2.93 -5.10 3.36
CA ASP A 109 -1.67 -5.07 2.64
C ASP A 109 -1.92 -5.19 1.13
N ILE A 110 -1.23 -4.35 0.36
CA ILE A 110 -1.11 -4.47 -1.09
C ILE A 110 0.36 -4.73 -1.39
N ILE A 111 0.65 -5.90 -1.98
CA ILE A 111 2.02 -6.33 -2.27
C ILE A 111 2.11 -6.69 -3.75
N ALA A 112 2.72 -5.82 -4.56
CA ALA A 112 2.74 -5.96 -6.01
C ALA A 112 3.97 -5.25 -6.59
N GLU A 113 4.23 -5.42 -7.88
CA GLU A 113 5.23 -4.56 -8.53
C GLU A 113 4.75 -3.12 -8.59
N LYS A 114 3.46 -2.92 -8.89
CA LYS A 114 2.82 -1.60 -8.96
C LYS A 114 1.45 -1.61 -8.33
N ALA A 115 1.02 -0.48 -7.80
CA ALA A 115 -0.31 -0.26 -7.22
C ALA A 115 -0.91 1.05 -7.70
N GLU A 116 -2.12 0.97 -8.28
CA GLU A 116 -2.90 2.13 -8.69
C GLU A 116 -4.14 2.25 -7.81
N ILE A 117 -4.31 3.37 -7.17
CA ILE A 117 -5.41 3.64 -6.24
C ILE A 117 -6.28 4.76 -6.81
N LYS A 118 -7.37 4.37 -7.47
CA LYS A 118 -8.30 5.30 -8.15
C LYS A 118 -9.56 5.60 -7.35
N GLY A 119 -9.77 4.90 -6.26
CA GLY A 119 -10.87 5.08 -5.32
C GLY A 119 -10.38 4.98 -3.89
N GLY A 120 -11.27 5.13 -2.91
CA GLY A 120 -10.90 5.05 -1.51
C GLY A 120 -10.59 3.62 -1.06
N VAL A 121 -9.53 3.48 -0.28
CA VAL A 121 -9.18 2.24 0.43
C VAL A 121 -9.35 2.50 1.92
N TRP A 122 -10.17 1.70 2.57
CA TRP A 122 -10.49 1.81 3.99
C TRP A 122 -10.04 0.56 4.72
N SER A 123 -9.35 0.72 5.84
CA SER A 123 -8.98 -0.36 6.73
C SER A 123 -8.97 0.14 8.17
N LYS A 124 -9.27 -0.72 9.14
CA LYS A 124 -9.47 -0.25 10.51
C LYS A 124 -8.18 0.22 11.16
N LYS A 125 -7.15 -0.64 11.23
CA LYS A 125 -5.94 -0.39 12.01
C LYS A 125 -4.73 0.03 11.21
N GLY A 126 -4.63 -0.39 9.97
CA GLY A 126 -3.49 -0.03 9.13
C GLY A 126 -3.63 -0.43 7.68
N ILE A 127 -2.96 0.34 6.83
CA ILE A 127 -2.78 0.04 5.41
C ILE A 127 -1.28 0.08 5.12
N LYS A 128 -0.76 -0.97 4.49
CA LYS A 128 0.60 -0.97 3.97
C LYS A 128 0.63 -1.39 2.52
N VAL A 129 1.24 -0.56 1.69
CA VAL A 129 1.44 -0.83 0.26
C VAL A 129 2.93 -0.99 0.03
N THR A 130 3.32 -2.16 -0.49
CA THR A 130 4.72 -2.47 -0.79
C THR A 130 4.86 -2.81 -2.26
N THR A 131 5.64 -2.01 -2.98
CA THR A 131 5.81 -2.15 -4.43
C THR A 131 7.25 -2.45 -4.81
N GLY A 132 7.41 -3.11 -5.94
CA GLY A 132 8.68 -3.56 -6.49
C GLY A 132 8.73 -5.08 -6.65
N LYS A 133 9.78 -5.54 -7.33
CA LYS A 133 10.06 -6.98 -7.48
C LYS A 133 10.78 -7.47 -6.23
N ASN A 134 10.01 -7.87 -5.24
CA ASN A 134 10.49 -8.14 -3.89
C ASN A 134 10.15 -9.54 -3.42
N ASN A 135 10.97 -10.05 -2.51
CA ASN A 135 10.54 -11.02 -1.52
C ASN A 135 10.02 -10.28 -0.31
N VAL A 136 8.81 -10.59 0.10
CA VAL A 136 8.13 -9.94 1.23
C VAL A 136 7.65 -11.03 2.18
N ASP A 137 7.89 -10.87 3.48
CA ASP A 137 7.38 -11.82 4.46
C ASP A 137 5.86 -11.69 4.64
N ARG A 138 5.27 -12.66 5.28
CA ARG A 138 3.81 -12.76 5.44
C ARG A 138 3.17 -11.53 6.09
N THR A 139 3.86 -10.88 7.03
CA THR A 139 3.36 -9.71 7.74
C THR A 139 3.78 -8.39 7.11
N ASN A 140 4.46 -8.46 5.95
CA ASN A 140 4.91 -7.27 5.21
C ASN A 140 5.87 -6.39 6.01
N ASP A 141 6.70 -7.00 6.87
CA ASP A 141 7.69 -6.28 7.68
C ASP A 141 9.08 -6.32 7.06
N SER A 142 9.43 -7.41 6.38
CA SER A 142 10.72 -7.59 5.71
C SER A 142 10.53 -7.56 4.20
N VAL A 143 11.24 -6.64 3.53
CA VAL A 143 11.15 -6.44 2.08
C VAL A 143 12.55 -6.49 1.50
N VAL A 144 12.80 -7.47 0.61
CA VAL A 144 14.09 -7.66 -0.05
C VAL A 144 13.89 -7.61 -1.56
N TYR A 145 14.60 -6.70 -2.23
CA TYR A 145 14.57 -6.58 -3.68
C TYR A 145 15.23 -7.79 -4.34
N VAL A 146 14.52 -8.43 -5.26
CA VAL A 146 14.98 -9.64 -5.99
C VAL A 146 14.90 -9.48 -7.51
N GLY A 147 14.61 -8.28 -8.00
CA GLY A 147 14.62 -7.99 -9.42
C GLY A 147 16.04 -7.93 -10.00
N ASP A 148 16.16 -7.96 -11.32
CA ASP A 148 17.43 -7.76 -12.00
C ASP A 148 17.69 -6.27 -12.19
N LYS A 149 18.64 -5.73 -11.42
CA LYS A 149 19.02 -4.32 -11.48
C LYS A 149 19.56 -3.88 -12.84
N ASN A 150 20.05 -4.82 -13.66
CA ASN A 150 20.59 -4.52 -15.00
C ASN A 150 19.49 -4.45 -16.06
N THR A 151 18.43 -5.22 -15.93
CA THR A 151 17.28 -5.23 -16.86
C THR A 151 16.18 -4.25 -16.45
N ASP A 152 16.08 -3.94 -15.16
CA ASP A 152 15.14 -2.96 -14.62
C ASP A 152 15.67 -1.52 -14.71
N ASN A 153 16.71 -1.30 -15.49
CA ASN A 153 17.39 -0.01 -15.61
C ASN A 153 16.55 1.00 -16.38
N THR A 154 15.44 1.38 -15.78
CA THR A 154 14.84 2.67 -16.08
C THR A 154 15.80 3.72 -15.52
N ASP A 155 16.27 4.64 -16.35
CA ASP A 155 17.21 5.67 -15.96
C ASP A 155 16.64 6.51 -14.81
N ARG A 156 16.96 6.11 -13.56
CA ARG A 156 16.52 6.80 -12.35
C ARG A 156 17.18 8.16 -12.17
N THR A 157 18.22 8.46 -12.96
CA THR A 157 18.94 9.72 -12.88
C THR A 157 18.28 10.83 -13.66
N SER A 158 17.40 10.48 -14.60
CA SER A 158 16.67 11.44 -15.43
C SER A 158 15.43 11.92 -14.69
N ASP A 159 15.37 13.20 -14.39
CA ASP A 159 14.16 13.88 -13.92
C ASP A 159 13.11 14.04 -15.04
N THR A 160 13.43 13.65 -16.26
CA THR A 160 12.51 13.70 -17.39
C THR A 160 11.57 12.51 -17.33
N GLN A 161 10.29 12.78 -17.27
CA GLN A 161 9.26 11.77 -17.43
C GLN A 161 9.29 11.26 -18.86
N GLY A 162 9.92 10.12 -19.09
CA GLY A 162 9.75 9.40 -20.34
C GLY A 162 8.31 8.86 -20.43
N GLU A 163 7.73 8.87 -21.60
CA GLU A 163 6.34 8.44 -21.84
C GLU A 163 6.02 7.01 -21.36
N ASN A 164 7.04 6.22 -21.06
CA ASN A 164 6.91 4.80 -20.63
C ASN A 164 7.20 4.56 -19.15
N GLN A 165 7.47 5.60 -18.36
CA GLN A 165 7.74 5.43 -16.93
C GLN A 165 6.48 5.73 -16.12
N SER A 166 6.11 4.83 -15.21
CA SER A 166 4.98 4.98 -14.33
C SER A 166 5.41 4.98 -12.87
N TYR A 167 4.59 5.59 -12.02
CA TYR A 167 4.77 5.52 -10.58
C TYR A 167 4.45 4.13 -10.08
N SER A 168 5.27 3.62 -9.17
CA SER A 168 5.06 2.32 -8.56
C SER A 168 3.85 2.32 -7.64
N VAL A 169 3.66 3.40 -6.88
CA VAL A 169 2.42 3.68 -6.14
C VAL A 169 1.82 4.96 -6.71
N ASP A 170 0.61 4.85 -7.22
CA ASP A 170 -0.07 5.98 -7.85
C ASP A 170 -1.48 6.14 -7.27
N VAL A 171 -1.66 7.17 -6.44
CA VAL A 171 -2.96 7.55 -5.90
C VAL A 171 -3.51 8.69 -6.74
N SER A 172 -4.57 8.43 -7.49
CA SER A 172 -5.19 9.41 -8.37
C SER A 172 -6.01 10.44 -7.60
N GLN A 173 -6.46 11.47 -8.29
CA GLN A 173 -7.19 12.60 -7.68
C GLN A 173 -8.44 12.18 -6.89
N LEU A 174 -9.15 11.15 -7.36
CA LEU A 174 -10.32 10.59 -6.66
C LEU A 174 -9.96 9.41 -5.75
N GLY A 175 -8.70 9.01 -5.71
CA GLY A 175 -8.19 7.95 -4.86
C GLY A 175 -7.93 8.41 -3.44
N GLY A 176 -7.78 7.46 -2.56
CA GLY A 176 -7.44 7.75 -1.16
C GLY A 176 -7.14 6.49 -0.36
N MET A 177 -6.52 6.70 0.79
CA MET A 177 -6.27 5.65 1.78
C MET A 177 -6.59 6.19 3.16
N TYR A 178 -7.38 5.44 3.92
CA TYR A 178 -7.89 5.88 5.22
C TYR A 178 -7.80 4.74 6.22
N SER A 179 -7.02 4.95 7.27
CA SER A 179 -6.81 3.98 8.34
C SER A 179 -6.20 4.67 9.55
N GLU A 180 -6.02 3.96 10.66
CA GLU A 180 -5.32 4.53 11.82
C GLU A 180 -3.88 4.90 11.49
N LYS A 181 -3.18 4.05 10.71
CA LYS A 181 -1.81 4.29 10.23
C LYS A 181 -1.66 3.84 8.77
N ILE A 182 -0.76 4.48 8.06
CA ILE A 182 -0.51 4.18 6.64
C ILE A 182 0.99 4.18 6.38
N HIS A 183 1.46 3.12 5.73
CA HIS A 183 2.85 2.99 5.32
C HIS A 183 2.93 2.59 3.84
N LEU A 184 3.59 3.41 3.03
CA LEU A 184 3.88 3.12 1.63
C LEU A 184 5.38 2.85 1.49
N VAL A 185 5.73 1.70 0.94
CA VAL A 185 7.10 1.29 0.66
C VAL A 185 7.24 1.02 -0.81
N ASP A 186 7.93 1.89 -1.52
CA ASP A 186 8.34 1.64 -2.90
C ASP A 186 9.80 1.22 -2.94
N ASN A 187 10.01 -0.08 -3.14
CA ASN A 187 11.34 -0.69 -3.26
C ASN A 187 11.68 -1.04 -4.72
N GLY A 188 10.92 -0.52 -5.66
CA GLY A 188 11.04 -0.83 -7.08
C GLY A 188 11.97 0.12 -7.84
N GLN A 189 11.98 -0.06 -9.17
CA GLN A 189 12.82 0.69 -10.11
C GLN A 189 12.01 1.73 -10.93
N GLY A 190 10.75 1.98 -10.56
CA GLY A 190 9.89 2.95 -11.22
C GLY A 190 10.13 4.40 -10.78
N LEU A 191 9.21 5.30 -11.13
CA LEU A 191 9.33 6.72 -10.79
C LEU A 191 9.19 7.00 -9.29
N GLY A 192 8.61 6.10 -8.53
CA GLY A 192 8.39 6.28 -7.10
C GLY A 192 6.92 6.32 -6.72
N VAL A 193 6.59 7.23 -5.81
CA VAL A 193 5.25 7.37 -5.22
C VAL A 193 4.64 8.71 -5.64
N ARG A 194 3.40 8.68 -6.12
CA ARG A 194 2.62 9.88 -6.42
C ARG A 194 1.29 9.84 -5.68
N ASN A 195 0.97 10.94 -5.00
CA ASN A 195 -0.34 11.14 -4.40
C ASN A 195 -0.99 12.40 -4.96
N ALA A 196 -2.05 12.25 -5.72
CA ALA A 196 -2.93 13.32 -6.16
C ALA A 196 -4.28 13.32 -5.41
N GLY A 197 -4.51 12.32 -4.59
CA GLY A 197 -5.73 12.14 -3.81
C GLY A 197 -5.53 12.47 -2.33
N HIS A 198 -6.01 11.60 -1.44
CA HIS A 198 -5.95 11.82 0.00
C HIS A 198 -5.37 10.60 0.71
N ILE A 199 -4.34 10.80 1.50
CA ILE A 199 -3.79 9.79 2.41
C ILE A 199 -3.99 10.29 3.83
N GLY A 200 -4.82 9.59 4.63
CA GLY A 200 -5.20 10.04 5.96
C GLY A 200 -5.04 8.97 7.03
N ALA A 201 -4.13 9.22 7.98
CA ALA A 201 -3.94 8.38 9.17
C ALA A 201 -4.65 9.03 10.37
N SER A 202 -5.70 8.37 10.87
CA SER A 202 -6.61 8.95 11.88
C SER A 202 -6.10 8.85 13.31
N ALA A 203 -5.08 8.02 13.59
CA ALA A 203 -4.57 7.79 14.94
C ALA A 203 -3.05 7.70 15.02
N GLY A 204 -2.36 7.51 13.93
CA GLY A 204 -0.92 7.30 13.89
C GLY A 204 -0.24 8.07 12.78
N ASP A 205 0.78 7.44 12.21
CA ASP A 205 1.68 8.04 11.25
C ASP A 205 1.26 7.76 9.79
N VAL A 206 1.62 8.68 8.92
CA VAL A 206 1.82 8.39 7.50
C VAL A 206 3.33 8.30 7.27
N LYS A 207 3.80 7.15 6.83
CA LYS A 207 5.19 6.95 6.45
C LYS A 207 5.29 6.55 4.99
N ILE A 208 6.16 7.22 4.25
CA ILE A 208 6.41 6.92 2.83
C ILE A 208 7.90 6.78 2.63
N ASP A 209 8.32 5.60 2.17
CA ASP A 209 9.69 5.28 1.82
C ASP A 209 9.77 4.93 0.34
N SER A 210 10.53 5.66 -0.45
CA SER A 210 10.66 5.42 -1.88
C SER A 210 12.12 5.37 -2.32
N GLN A 211 12.45 4.38 -3.14
CA GLN A 211 13.71 4.31 -3.87
C GLN A 211 13.74 5.26 -5.08
N GLY A 212 12.59 5.78 -5.46
CA GLY A 212 12.42 6.82 -6.46
C GLY A 212 12.11 8.17 -5.82
N ARG A 213 11.19 8.90 -6.44
CA ARG A 213 10.70 10.19 -5.96
C ARG A 213 9.40 10.05 -5.18
N ILE A 214 9.06 11.09 -4.44
CA ILE A 214 7.73 11.25 -3.84
C ILE A 214 7.16 12.56 -4.35
N VAL A 215 6.00 12.51 -4.99
CA VAL A 215 5.28 13.69 -5.49
C VAL A 215 3.91 13.74 -4.84
N ASN A 216 3.65 14.80 -4.10
CA ASN A 216 2.34 15.06 -3.51
C ASN A 216 1.70 16.31 -4.13
N SER A 217 0.62 16.13 -4.85
CA SER A 217 -0.24 17.21 -5.32
C SER A 217 -1.62 17.20 -4.65
N GLY A 218 -1.91 16.18 -3.87
CA GLY A 218 -3.12 16.05 -3.06
C GLY A 218 -2.89 16.41 -1.61
N THR A 219 -3.45 15.62 -0.70
CA THR A 219 -3.36 15.84 0.75
C THR A 219 -2.79 14.60 1.43
N ILE A 220 -1.81 14.82 2.29
CA ILE A 220 -1.30 13.82 3.24
C ILE A 220 -1.58 14.37 4.65
N SER A 221 -2.37 13.64 5.42
CA SER A 221 -2.81 14.05 6.75
C SER A 221 -2.52 12.95 7.76
N ALA A 222 -1.81 13.26 8.82
CA ALA A 222 -1.52 12.32 9.89
C ALA A 222 -1.89 12.91 11.24
N THR A 223 -2.51 12.11 12.09
CA THR A 223 -2.76 12.52 13.48
C THR A 223 -1.46 12.65 14.24
N HIS A 224 -0.51 11.76 14.02
CA HIS A 224 0.81 11.82 14.65
C HIS A 224 1.84 12.39 13.67
N GLN A 225 2.74 11.59 13.11
CA GLN A 225 3.81 12.08 12.24
C GLN A 225 3.52 11.83 10.75
N ALA A 226 4.03 12.72 9.91
CA ALA A 226 4.21 12.46 8.49
C ALA A 226 5.71 12.39 8.20
N ASP A 227 6.19 11.22 7.75
CA ASP A 227 7.60 10.93 7.54
C ASP A 227 7.80 10.44 6.11
N LEU A 228 8.33 11.31 5.25
CA LEU A 228 8.55 11.04 3.84
C LEU A 228 10.04 10.94 3.56
N ASN A 229 10.49 9.78 3.05
CA ASN A 229 11.89 9.49 2.75
C ASN A 229 12.01 9.02 1.31
N ALA A 230 12.83 9.70 0.52
CA ALA A 230 13.07 9.36 -0.88
C ALA A 230 14.55 9.38 -1.24
N GLU A 231 14.97 8.46 -2.10
CA GLU A 231 16.30 8.48 -2.70
C GLU A 231 16.42 9.59 -3.77
N LYS A 232 15.32 9.93 -4.41
CA LYS A 232 15.22 11.00 -5.41
C LYS A 232 14.44 12.19 -4.85
N VAL A 233 13.93 13.03 -5.71
CA VAL A 233 13.24 14.26 -5.35
C VAL A 233 11.99 13.98 -4.50
N ILE A 234 11.78 14.82 -3.49
CA ILE A 234 10.46 14.98 -2.86
C ILE A 234 9.90 16.32 -3.34
N GLU A 235 8.75 16.28 -4.01
CA GLU A 235 8.04 17.46 -4.46
C GLU A 235 6.68 17.54 -3.80
N ASN A 236 6.43 18.61 -3.04
CA ASN A 236 5.12 18.88 -2.47
C ASN A 236 4.49 20.10 -3.13
N LYS A 237 3.46 19.87 -3.93
CA LYS A 237 2.61 20.89 -4.55
C LYS A 237 1.26 20.99 -3.87
N GLY A 238 0.94 20.04 -3.01
CA GLY A 238 -0.32 19.95 -2.29
C GLY A 238 -0.19 20.34 -0.83
N LYS A 239 -0.84 19.56 0.02
CA LYS A 239 -0.87 19.79 1.46
C LYS A 239 -0.36 18.59 2.23
N ILE A 240 0.52 18.85 3.20
CA ILE A 240 0.94 17.88 4.20
C ILE A 240 0.58 18.48 5.56
N GLU A 241 -0.16 17.74 6.37
CA GLU A 241 -0.65 18.21 7.66
C GLU A 241 -0.43 17.14 8.73
N THR A 242 0.11 17.55 9.88
CA THR A 242 0.17 16.73 11.09
C THR A 242 -0.53 17.42 12.24
N LYS A 243 -1.15 16.65 13.12
CA LYS A 243 -1.86 17.20 14.27
C LYS A 243 -0.97 17.25 15.51
N GLN A 244 -0.31 16.15 15.85
CA GLN A 244 0.44 16.00 17.12
C GLN A 244 1.94 15.83 16.92
N GLY A 245 2.39 15.31 15.81
CA GLY A 245 3.78 15.02 15.55
C GLY A 245 4.41 15.91 14.48
N ASN A 246 5.62 15.55 14.10
CA ASN A 246 6.39 16.28 13.11
C ASN A 246 6.01 15.94 11.69
N ALA A 247 6.21 16.86 10.77
CA ALA A 247 6.23 16.62 9.34
C ALA A 247 7.68 16.68 8.86
N ALA A 248 8.23 15.57 8.39
CA ALA A 248 9.61 15.47 7.96
C ALA A 248 9.69 14.95 6.52
N LEU A 249 10.39 15.70 5.67
CA LEU A 249 10.69 15.34 4.30
C LEU A 249 12.21 15.21 4.16
N ARG A 250 12.68 13.99 3.90
CA ARG A 250 14.11 13.67 3.75
C ARG A 250 14.37 13.09 2.37
N SER A 251 15.17 13.77 1.59
CA SER A 251 15.58 13.32 0.25
C SER A 251 17.10 13.20 0.19
N GLN A 252 17.58 12.17 -0.51
CA GLN A 252 19.00 12.04 -0.81
C GLN A 252 19.42 12.97 -1.97
N THR A 253 18.46 13.58 -2.66
CA THR A 253 18.70 14.46 -3.81
C THR A 253 18.30 15.90 -3.51
N ARG A 254 17.00 16.22 -3.55
CA ARG A 254 16.48 17.54 -3.25
C ARG A 254 15.03 17.52 -2.80
N VAL A 255 14.61 18.56 -2.12
CA VAL A 255 13.23 18.81 -1.71
C VAL A 255 12.72 20.06 -2.41
N GLU A 256 11.60 19.96 -3.09
CA GLU A 256 10.89 21.06 -3.74
C GLU A 256 9.56 21.29 -3.02
N GLN A 257 9.50 22.35 -2.23
CA GLN A 257 8.33 22.69 -1.42
C GLN A 257 7.62 23.90 -2.04
N HIS A 258 6.48 23.62 -2.70
CA HIS A 258 5.66 24.65 -3.38
C HIS A 258 4.26 24.76 -2.78
N GLY A 259 3.77 23.72 -2.11
CA GLY A 259 2.48 23.71 -1.45
C GLY A 259 2.55 24.13 -0.01
N SER A 260 1.76 23.50 0.86
CA SER A 260 1.75 23.79 2.28
C SER A 260 2.17 22.58 3.10
N ILE A 261 2.91 22.84 4.19
CA ILE A 261 3.19 21.87 5.25
C ILE A 261 2.80 22.54 6.56
N VAL A 262 1.90 21.92 7.30
CA VAL A 262 1.42 22.41 8.58
C VAL A 262 1.56 21.32 9.63
N SER A 263 2.38 21.57 10.65
CA SER A 263 2.45 20.73 11.84
C SER A 263 1.88 21.55 13.01
N ARG A 264 0.73 21.10 13.54
CA ARG A 264 -0.01 21.94 14.52
C ARG A 264 0.64 21.96 15.88
N GLN A 265 1.21 20.85 16.33
CA GLN A 265 1.83 20.70 17.65
C GLN A 265 3.29 20.26 17.61
N GLY A 266 3.81 19.98 16.44
CA GLY A 266 5.20 19.58 16.25
C GLY A 266 5.96 20.55 15.39
N GLY A 267 7.01 20.08 14.74
CA GLY A 267 7.87 20.84 13.85
C GLY A 267 7.81 20.36 12.40
N VAL A 268 8.40 21.15 11.52
CA VAL A 268 8.59 20.82 10.12
C VAL A 268 10.08 20.69 9.86
N LEU A 269 10.50 19.55 9.25
CA LEU A 269 11.87 19.30 8.86
C LEU A 269 11.95 19.05 7.36
N LEU A 270 12.79 19.81 6.66
CA LEU A 270 13.16 19.56 5.27
C LEU A 270 14.66 19.27 5.26
N GLN A 271 15.02 18.04 4.90
CA GLN A 271 16.40 17.58 4.90
C GLN A 271 16.79 17.03 3.54
N THR A 272 17.91 17.47 3.03
CA THR A 272 18.42 17.02 1.74
C THR A 272 19.95 17.09 1.74
N LYS A 273 20.58 16.30 0.89
CA LYS A 273 22.03 16.40 0.68
C LYS A 273 22.42 17.56 -0.24
N ASP A 274 21.57 17.89 -1.21
CA ASP A 274 21.87 18.89 -2.23
C ASP A 274 21.17 20.21 -2.01
N LYS A 275 19.82 20.25 -2.11
CA LYS A 275 19.11 21.50 -2.20
C LYS A 275 17.68 21.41 -1.66
N VAL A 276 17.28 22.46 -0.92
CA VAL A 276 15.87 22.73 -0.57
C VAL A 276 15.43 23.95 -1.37
N THR A 277 14.32 23.85 -2.10
CA THR A 277 13.66 24.95 -2.79
C THR A 277 12.29 25.15 -2.18
N GLN A 278 12.02 26.38 -1.73
CA GLN A 278 10.72 26.83 -1.23
C GLN A 278 10.22 28.00 -2.08
N THR A 279 8.95 27.94 -2.44
CA THR A 279 8.28 29.02 -3.16
C THR A 279 6.93 29.34 -2.54
#